data_82eefbb451e9f813c2ee26494f032ac6
#
_entry.id   82eefbb451e9f813c2ee26494f032ac6
#
_cell.length_a   1.000
_cell.length_b   1.000
_cell.length_c   1.000
_cell.angle_alpha   90.00
_cell.angle_beta   90.00
_cell.angle_gamma   90.00
#
_symmetry.space_group_name_H-M   'P 1'
#
loop_
_entity.id
_entity.type
_entity.pdbx_description
1 polymer ?
#
loop_
_entity_poly.entity_id
_entity_poly.type
_entity_poly.pdbx_seq_one_letter_code
_entity_poly.pdbx_strand_id
1 'polypeptide(L)'
;MRDQARVVVIGGGIAGCSALYHLTQEGWSDVMLIERDELTSGTTWHSAAQVTNFGMNQTMVGLKSHSIALYQELRDDPEYPVGYNYGDGGIRLANTEAQMDGYRHFASVAAGMGV
;
A
#
# COMPACT_ATOMS: atom_id res chain seq x y z
N MET A 1 23.85 -22.07 -0.69
CA MET A 1 23.23 -20.73 -0.86
C MET A 1 23.01 -20.55 -2.36
N ARG A 2 21.86 -20.06 -2.78
CA ARG A 2 21.55 -19.84 -4.20
C ARG A 2 22.37 -18.63 -4.68
N ASP A 3 23.03 -18.74 -5.81
CA ASP A 3 23.97 -17.73 -6.35
C ASP A 3 23.46 -17.06 -7.63
N GLN A 4 22.32 -17.51 -8.17
CA GLN A 4 21.69 -16.99 -9.38
C GLN A 4 20.16 -16.98 -9.27
N ALA A 5 19.54 -15.99 -9.87
CA ALA A 5 18.10 -15.92 -10.07
C ALA A 5 17.80 -15.06 -11.32
N ARG A 6 16.67 -15.31 -11.98
CA ARG A 6 16.22 -14.51 -13.13
C ARG A 6 15.87 -13.08 -12.72
N VAL A 7 15.30 -12.91 -11.52
CA VAL A 7 14.99 -11.59 -10.95
C VAL A 7 15.50 -11.55 -9.53
N VAL A 8 16.22 -10.49 -9.20
CA VAL A 8 16.67 -10.18 -7.85
C VAL A 8 16.07 -8.86 -7.41
N VAL A 9 15.29 -8.91 -6.33
CA VAL A 9 14.73 -7.73 -5.66
C VAL A 9 15.68 -7.34 -4.54
N ILE A 10 16.15 -6.10 -4.53
CA ILE A 10 17.07 -5.59 -3.51
C ILE A 10 16.29 -4.67 -2.56
N GLY A 11 16.26 -5.06 -1.29
CA GLY A 11 15.56 -4.37 -0.21
C GLY A 11 14.28 -5.06 0.21
N GLY A 12 14.19 -5.42 1.48
CA GLY A 12 13.07 -6.13 2.11
C GLY A 12 12.06 -5.22 2.82
N GLY A 13 11.94 -3.96 2.38
CA GLY A 13 10.84 -3.10 2.79
C GLY A 13 9.53 -3.46 2.09
N ILE A 14 8.44 -2.72 2.39
CA ILE A 14 7.10 -3.00 1.82
C ILE A 14 7.11 -3.05 0.28
N ALA A 15 7.87 -2.18 -0.37
CA ALA A 15 7.95 -2.16 -1.83
C ALA A 15 8.61 -3.42 -2.40
N GLY A 16 9.73 -3.87 -1.82
CA GLY A 16 10.42 -5.07 -2.25
C GLY A 16 9.64 -6.35 -1.96
N CYS A 17 9.04 -6.44 -0.78
CA CYS A 17 8.17 -7.57 -0.43
C CYS A 17 6.95 -7.64 -1.37
N SER A 18 6.31 -6.49 -1.65
CA SER A 18 5.20 -6.41 -2.60
C SER A 18 5.62 -6.82 -4.01
N ALA A 19 6.77 -6.35 -4.49
CA ALA A 19 7.29 -6.72 -5.81
C ALA A 19 7.55 -8.23 -5.90
N LEU A 20 8.17 -8.83 -4.89
CA LEU A 20 8.40 -10.27 -4.83
C LEU A 20 7.07 -11.04 -4.83
N TYR A 21 6.13 -10.64 -3.99
CA TYR A 21 4.80 -11.24 -3.91
C TYR A 21 4.11 -11.24 -5.27
N HIS A 22 4.00 -10.10 -5.92
CA HIS A 22 3.33 -10.01 -7.22
C HIS A 22 4.06 -10.77 -8.32
N LEU A 23 5.39 -10.81 -8.32
CA LEU A 23 6.14 -11.65 -9.25
C LEU A 23 5.77 -13.14 -9.09
N THR A 24 5.63 -13.61 -7.85
CA THR A 24 5.22 -15.00 -7.61
C THR A 24 3.77 -15.25 -8.03
N GLN A 25 2.87 -14.30 -7.83
CA GLN A 25 1.48 -14.40 -8.32
C GLN A 25 1.41 -14.47 -9.85
N GLU A 26 2.30 -13.78 -10.55
CA GLU A 26 2.46 -13.83 -12.01
C GLU A 26 3.18 -15.10 -12.51
N GLY A 27 3.47 -16.06 -11.61
CA GLY A 27 4.09 -17.33 -11.96
C GLY A 27 5.62 -17.31 -12.06
N TRP A 28 6.28 -16.25 -11.62
CA TRP A 28 7.74 -16.21 -11.58
C TRP A 28 8.26 -17.01 -10.38
N SER A 29 8.85 -18.16 -10.63
CA SER A 29 9.41 -19.06 -9.59
C SER A 29 10.90 -18.84 -9.34
N ASP A 30 11.62 -18.25 -10.31
CA ASP A 30 13.06 -17.98 -10.23
C ASP A 30 13.34 -16.53 -9.82
N VAL A 31 12.86 -16.19 -8.64
CA VAL A 31 12.98 -14.87 -8.05
C VAL A 31 13.66 -14.94 -6.68
N MET A 32 14.36 -13.88 -6.29
CA MET A 32 15.07 -13.77 -5.02
C MET A 32 14.92 -12.36 -4.46
N LEU A 33 14.72 -12.25 -3.15
CA LEU A 33 14.81 -10.98 -2.44
C LEU A 33 16.08 -10.99 -1.58
N ILE A 34 16.83 -9.91 -1.60
CA ILE A 34 18.02 -9.70 -0.78
C ILE A 34 17.76 -8.50 0.12
N GLU A 35 17.87 -8.72 1.41
CA GLU A 35 17.86 -7.69 2.45
C GLU A 35 19.16 -7.78 3.26
N ARG A 36 19.75 -6.66 3.63
CA ARG A 36 20.99 -6.61 4.41
C ARG A 36 20.79 -6.77 5.92
N ASP A 37 19.58 -6.43 6.39
CA ASP A 37 19.19 -6.50 7.80
C ASP A 37 17.92 -7.36 7.93
N GLU A 38 17.02 -7.02 8.84
CA GLU A 38 15.71 -7.67 8.98
C GLU A 38 14.70 -7.08 7.98
N LEU A 39 13.74 -7.88 7.56
CA LEU A 39 12.65 -7.41 6.72
C LEU A 39 11.93 -6.26 7.41
N THR A 40 11.61 -5.22 6.64
CA THR A 40 10.90 -4.02 7.07
C THR A 40 11.63 -3.09 8.05
N SER A 41 12.84 -3.41 8.49
CA SER A 41 13.60 -2.63 9.48
C SER A 41 13.98 -1.21 9.05
N GLY A 42 13.94 -0.91 7.74
CA GLY A 42 14.24 0.40 7.18
C GLY A 42 13.07 1.39 7.24
N THR A 43 12.85 2.12 6.15
CA THR A 43 11.80 3.16 6.04
C THR A 43 10.39 2.63 6.33
N THR A 44 10.12 1.36 6.04
CA THR A 44 8.82 0.73 6.30
C THR A 44 8.44 0.77 7.77
N TRP A 45 9.38 0.50 8.67
CA TRP A 45 9.17 0.59 10.12
C TRP A 45 8.78 1.98 10.61
N HIS A 46 9.22 3.03 9.92
CA HIS A 46 8.94 4.43 10.29
C HIS A 46 7.61 4.96 9.71
N SER A 47 6.87 4.12 8.99
CA SER A 47 5.58 4.50 8.41
C SER A 47 4.50 4.66 9.48
N ALA A 48 3.61 5.63 9.29
CA ALA A 48 2.38 5.76 10.08
C ALA A 48 1.35 4.65 9.79
N ALA A 49 1.66 3.73 8.90
CA ALA A 49 0.83 2.58 8.50
C ALA A 49 -0.59 2.97 8.03
N GLN A 50 -0.77 4.18 7.51
CA GLN A 50 -2.04 4.62 6.95
C GLN A 50 -2.16 4.21 5.50
N VAL A 51 -3.15 3.37 5.19
CA VAL A 51 -3.48 2.94 3.84
C VAL A 51 -4.84 3.52 3.46
N THR A 52 -4.84 4.55 2.61
CA THR A 52 -6.06 5.26 2.19
C THR A 52 -6.15 5.31 0.68
N ASN A 53 -7.36 5.24 0.12
CA ASN A 53 -7.59 5.39 -1.32
C ASN A 53 -7.67 6.85 -1.78
N PHE A 54 -7.56 7.79 -0.86
CA PHE A 54 -7.63 9.20 -1.14
C PHE A 54 -6.47 9.70 -2.01
N GLY A 55 -6.76 10.31 -3.15
CA GLY A 55 -5.77 10.80 -4.11
C GLY A 55 -6.29 11.95 -4.96
N MET A 56 -5.35 12.68 -5.59
CA MET A 56 -5.64 13.84 -6.43
C MET A 56 -5.87 13.48 -7.91
N ASN A 57 -5.66 12.24 -8.29
CA ASN A 57 -5.86 11.79 -9.66
C ASN A 57 -6.30 10.32 -9.70
N GLN A 58 -6.95 9.95 -10.79
CA GLN A 58 -7.53 8.63 -11.01
C GLN A 58 -6.52 7.48 -10.88
N THR A 59 -5.30 7.67 -11.38
CA THR A 59 -4.26 6.63 -11.31
C THR A 59 -3.88 6.31 -9.87
N MET A 60 -3.67 7.35 -9.05
CA MET A 60 -3.31 7.16 -7.64
C MET A 60 -4.46 6.57 -6.82
N VAL A 61 -5.70 6.96 -7.12
CA VAL A 61 -6.88 6.36 -6.50
C VAL A 61 -6.95 4.88 -6.85
N GLY A 62 -6.78 4.52 -8.12
CA GLY A 62 -6.78 3.12 -8.57
C GLY A 62 -5.70 2.27 -7.89
N LEU A 63 -4.45 2.76 -7.85
CA LEU A 63 -3.35 2.05 -7.17
C LEU A 63 -3.61 1.84 -5.67
N LYS A 64 -4.11 2.87 -5.00
CA LYS A 64 -4.42 2.78 -3.57
C LYS A 64 -5.60 1.87 -3.28
N SER A 65 -6.64 1.91 -4.09
CA SER A 65 -7.79 1.01 -3.97
C SER A 65 -7.39 -0.45 -4.18
N HIS A 66 -6.51 -0.73 -5.14
CA HIS A 66 -5.93 -2.06 -5.32
C HIS A 66 -5.15 -2.51 -4.07
N SER A 67 -4.33 -1.64 -3.50
CA SER A 67 -3.59 -1.94 -2.27
C SER A 67 -4.52 -2.23 -1.09
N ILE A 68 -5.62 -1.47 -0.94
CA ILE A 68 -6.63 -1.71 0.11
C ILE A 68 -7.28 -3.09 -0.08
N ALA A 69 -7.68 -3.44 -1.29
CA ALA A 69 -8.27 -4.74 -1.60
C ALA A 69 -7.31 -5.89 -1.23
N LEU A 70 -6.03 -5.75 -1.59
CA LEU A 70 -5.00 -6.74 -1.22
C LEU A 70 -4.83 -6.84 0.30
N TYR A 71 -4.80 -5.72 1.04
CA TYR A 71 -4.71 -5.77 2.50
C TYR A 71 -5.93 -6.42 3.15
N GLN A 72 -7.12 -6.24 2.58
CA GLN A 72 -8.33 -6.93 3.05
C GLN A 72 -8.24 -8.44 2.82
N GLU A 73 -7.74 -8.86 1.66
CA GLU A 73 -7.49 -10.27 1.35
C GLU A 73 -6.47 -10.88 2.32
N LEU A 74 -5.33 -10.23 2.50
CA LEU A 74 -4.26 -10.70 3.39
C LEU A 74 -4.66 -10.67 4.87
N ARG A 75 -5.59 -9.79 5.27
CA ARG A 75 -6.12 -9.81 6.65
C ARG A 75 -6.79 -11.12 6.99
N ASP A 76 -7.48 -11.68 6.02
CA ASP A 76 -8.30 -12.88 6.18
C ASP A 76 -7.50 -14.17 5.80
N ASP A 77 -6.20 -14.05 5.52
CA ASP A 77 -5.33 -15.18 5.23
C ASP A 77 -5.25 -16.11 6.46
N PRO A 78 -5.53 -17.42 6.30
CA PRO A 78 -5.62 -18.35 7.44
C PRO A 78 -4.26 -18.73 8.03
N GLU A 79 -3.16 -18.57 7.27
CA GLU A 79 -1.82 -18.97 7.69
C GLU A 79 -1.00 -17.77 8.18
N TYR A 80 -1.10 -16.64 7.46
CA TYR A 80 -0.31 -15.43 7.74
C TYR A 80 -1.18 -14.17 7.73
N PRO A 81 -2.15 -14.05 8.66
CA PRO A 81 -3.04 -12.89 8.67
C PRO A 81 -2.27 -11.61 8.98
N VAL A 82 -2.53 -10.57 8.20
CA VAL A 82 -1.99 -9.23 8.48
C VAL A 82 -2.93 -8.45 9.40
N GLY A 83 -2.37 -7.65 10.31
CA GLY A 83 -3.14 -6.82 11.23
C GLY A 83 -3.76 -5.58 10.57
N TYR A 84 -4.46 -5.76 9.45
CA TYR A 84 -5.12 -4.64 8.75
C TYR A 84 -6.48 -4.34 9.38
N ASN A 85 -6.63 -3.13 9.91
CA ASN A 85 -7.89 -2.64 10.45
C ASN A 85 -8.55 -1.69 9.44
N TYR A 86 -9.66 -2.13 8.87
CA TYR A 86 -10.47 -1.31 7.97
C TYR A 86 -11.37 -0.40 8.79
N GLY A 87 -11.05 0.89 8.83
CA GLY A 87 -11.84 1.88 9.55
C GLY A 87 -12.96 2.48 8.70
N ASP A 88 -13.86 3.21 9.35
CA ASP A 88 -15.03 3.86 8.74
C ASP A 88 -14.68 5.15 7.96
N GLY A 89 -13.42 5.33 7.57
CA GLY A 89 -12.94 6.49 6.83
C GLY A 89 -12.03 7.40 7.64
N GLY A 90 -11.82 8.62 7.14
CA GLY A 90 -10.95 9.61 7.76
C GLY A 90 -11.66 10.93 8.01
N ILE A 91 -11.25 11.63 9.05
CA ILE A 91 -11.76 12.96 9.38
C ILE A 91 -10.66 13.99 9.13
N ARG A 92 -11.01 15.09 8.46
CA ARG A 92 -10.15 16.26 8.29
C ARG A 92 -10.77 17.46 8.96
N LEU A 93 -10.00 18.15 9.79
CA LEU A 93 -10.44 19.35 10.48
C LEU A 93 -9.98 20.59 9.70
N ALA A 94 -10.89 21.53 9.48
CA ALA A 94 -10.59 22.82 8.89
C ALA A 94 -10.57 23.89 10.00
N ASN A 95 -9.51 24.67 10.05
CA ASN A 95 -9.35 25.78 10.98
C ASN A 95 -9.77 27.13 10.37
N THR A 96 -10.03 27.17 9.07
CA THR A 96 -10.45 28.37 8.33
C THR A 96 -11.50 28.02 7.28
N GLU A 97 -12.32 28.99 6.88
CA GLU A 97 -13.28 28.81 5.77
C GLU A 97 -12.58 28.45 4.46
N ALA A 98 -11.44 29.04 4.16
CA ALA A 98 -10.68 28.70 2.96
C ALA A 98 -10.23 27.23 2.94
N GLN A 99 -9.86 26.67 4.10
CA GLN A 99 -9.58 25.23 4.21
C GLN A 99 -10.84 24.39 4.03
N MET A 100 -11.95 24.82 4.59
CA MET A 100 -13.23 24.13 4.43
C MET A 100 -13.68 24.10 2.95
N ASP A 101 -13.54 25.21 2.23
CA ASP A 101 -13.84 25.27 0.80
C ASP A 101 -12.92 24.36 -0.01
N GLY A 102 -11.63 24.31 0.32
CA GLY A 102 -10.69 23.34 -0.25
C GLY A 102 -11.13 21.91 -0.01
N TYR A 103 -11.60 21.57 1.17
CA TYR A 103 -12.10 20.21 1.48
C TYR A 103 -13.41 19.88 0.78
N ARG A 104 -14.33 20.84 0.62
CA ARG A 104 -15.56 20.67 -0.17
C ARG A 104 -15.23 20.38 -1.64
N HIS A 105 -14.32 21.16 -2.22
CA HIS A 105 -13.86 20.91 -3.58
C HIS A 105 -13.21 19.52 -3.70
N PHE A 106 -12.35 19.17 -2.75
CA PHE A 106 -11.68 17.88 -2.72
C PHE A 106 -12.65 16.70 -2.61
N ALA A 107 -13.66 16.80 -1.75
CA ALA A 107 -14.72 15.80 -1.63
C ALA A 107 -15.50 15.61 -2.93
N SER A 108 -15.79 16.72 -3.63
CA SER A 108 -16.44 16.67 -4.95
C SER A 108 -15.58 15.93 -6.00
N VAL A 109 -14.29 16.18 -6.02
CA VAL A 109 -13.35 15.48 -6.93
C VAL A 109 -13.25 14.00 -6.58
N ALA A 110 -13.15 13.66 -5.31
CA ALA A 110 -13.08 12.28 -4.83
C ALA A 110 -14.34 11.49 -5.19
N ALA A 111 -15.51 12.07 -4.98
CA ALA A 111 -16.80 11.47 -5.38
C ALA A 111 -16.86 11.18 -6.89
N GLY A 112 -16.30 12.07 -7.73
CA GLY A 112 -16.17 11.84 -9.18
C GLY A 112 -15.22 10.69 -9.55
N MET A 113 -14.34 10.28 -8.64
CA MET A 113 -13.42 9.15 -8.80
C MET A 113 -13.90 7.87 -8.10
N GLY A 114 -15.09 7.87 -7.50
CA GLY A 114 -15.67 6.71 -6.82
C GLY A 114 -15.13 6.46 -5.41
N VAL A 115 -14.64 7.51 -4.73
CA VAL A 115 -14.09 7.44 -3.37
C VAL A 115 -15.03 8.12 -2.38
#